data_cbfcde748dfd866e24876ec045b58027
#
_entry.id   cbfcde748dfd866e24876ec045b58027
#
_cell.length_a   1.000
_cell.length_b   1.000
_cell.length_c   1.000
_cell.angle_alpha   90.00
_cell.angle_beta   90.00
_cell.angle_gamma   90.00
#
_symmetry.space_group_name_H-M   'P 1'
#
loop_
_entity.id
_entity.type
_entity.pdbx_description
1 polymer ?
#
loop_
_entity_poly.entity_id
_entity_poly.type
_entity_poly.pdbx_seq_one_letter_code
_entity_poly.pdbx_strand_id
1 'polypeptide(L)'
;FDTPEELEQMRIRLRTESNPTPQYDLSIRTQMRNSLSLSKEESDELIQKNTPHVIRIKMPEKEIVSFTDMIRGEVSFDTSVVDDKVLLKADGMPTYHLAVVVDDHLMKITHAFRGEEWLPSASVHVLLWKYLFGEEHMPQWAHLPLILGPNGKLSKRDGAKYGFPVFAMTWKDAKTGEVTEGFRERGFLPEAFVNMLAMLGWNDGTEQEIFSLDELIQQFSIEKVHK
;
A
#
# COMPACT_ATOMS: atom_id res chain seq x y z
N PHE A 1 -19.10 -1.77 14.91
CA PHE A 1 -20.53 -1.47 14.72
C PHE A 1 -20.81 0.04 14.68
N ASP A 2 -19.76 0.88 14.64
CA ASP A 2 -19.91 2.33 14.54
C ASP A 2 -20.53 2.73 13.22
N THR A 3 -21.44 3.69 13.23
CA THR A 3 -22.00 4.27 12.01
C THR A 3 -21.03 5.29 11.40
N PRO A 4 -21.18 5.66 10.10
CA PRO A 4 -20.40 6.75 9.51
C PRO A 4 -20.48 8.06 10.29
N GLU A 5 -21.67 8.36 10.85
CA GLU A 5 -21.92 9.55 11.66
C GLU A 5 -21.13 9.51 12.99
N GLU A 6 -21.13 8.37 13.69
CA GLU A 6 -20.38 8.17 14.93
C GLU A 6 -18.87 8.31 14.68
N LEU A 7 -18.37 7.76 13.58
CA LEU A 7 -16.96 7.91 13.17
C LEU A 7 -16.59 9.37 12.84
N GLU A 8 -17.49 10.10 12.18
CA GLU A 8 -17.24 11.52 11.89
C GLU A 8 -17.29 12.37 13.16
N GLN A 9 -18.23 12.11 14.08
CA GLN A 9 -18.28 12.75 15.39
C GLN A 9 -16.99 12.51 16.20
N MET A 10 -16.47 11.29 16.16
CA MET A 10 -15.19 10.95 16.80
C MET A 10 -14.05 11.79 16.20
N ARG A 11 -13.96 11.89 14.87
CA ARG A 11 -12.93 12.68 14.20
C ARG A 11 -13.02 14.15 14.53
N ILE A 12 -14.22 14.72 14.53
CA ILE A 12 -14.45 16.12 14.91
C ILE A 12 -13.99 16.37 16.35
N ARG A 13 -14.39 15.49 17.29
CA ARG A 13 -14.06 15.62 18.71
C ARG A 13 -12.56 15.56 18.98
N LEU A 14 -11.82 14.77 18.21
CA LEU A 14 -10.39 14.50 18.46
C LEU A 14 -9.45 15.33 17.57
N ARG A 15 -10.00 16.11 16.65
CA ARG A 15 -9.20 16.98 15.77
C ARG A 15 -8.57 18.10 16.58
N THR A 16 -7.24 18.21 16.43
CA THR A 16 -6.44 19.30 16.99
C THR A 16 -5.46 19.80 15.93
N GLU A 17 -4.76 20.90 16.19
CA GLU A 17 -3.68 21.36 15.30
C GLU A 17 -2.55 20.33 15.17
N SER A 18 -2.23 19.62 16.25
CA SER A 18 -1.23 18.53 16.25
C SER A 18 -1.73 17.21 15.70
N ASN A 19 -3.06 17.00 15.63
CA ASN A 19 -3.68 15.82 15.06
C ASN A 19 -4.87 16.21 14.16
N PRO A 20 -4.60 16.70 12.94
CA PRO A 20 -5.64 17.18 12.03
C PRO A 20 -6.52 16.06 11.46
N THR A 21 -6.04 14.81 11.49
CA THR A 21 -6.73 13.63 10.95
C THR A 21 -6.72 12.48 11.95
N PRO A 22 -7.53 12.55 13.04
CA PRO A 22 -7.61 11.51 14.04
C PRO A 22 -7.98 10.15 13.42
N GLN A 23 -7.29 9.10 13.85
CA GLN A 23 -7.46 7.76 13.34
C GLN A 23 -8.08 6.84 14.39
N TYR A 24 -8.61 5.71 13.95
CA TYR A 24 -9.17 4.70 14.83
C TYR A 24 -8.04 3.82 15.38
N ASP A 25 -7.41 4.26 16.44
CA ASP A 25 -6.23 3.64 17.04
C ASP A 25 -6.51 3.07 18.45
N LEU A 26 -5.46 2.66 19.12
CA LEU A 26 -5.49 2.13 20.48
C LEU A 26 -6.25 3.04 21.46
N SER A 27 -6.08 4.37 21.36
CA SER A 27 -6.68 5.34 22.29
C SER A 27 -8.20 5.46 22.12
N ILE A 28 -8.70 5.14 20.92
CA ILE A 28 -10.10 5.29 20.51
C ILE A 28 -10.87 3.98 20.61
N ARG A 29 -10.21 2.87 20.38
CA ARG A 29 -10.77 1.51 20.30
C ARG A 29 -11.79 1.21 21.39
N THR A 30 -11.49 1.54 22.64
CA THR A 30 -12.37 1.28 23.78
C THR A 30 -13.47 2.32 23.98
N GLN A 31 -13.44 3.43 23.24
CA GLN A 31 -14.45 4.49 23.28
C GLN A 31 -15.52 4.35 22.19
N MET A 32 -15.31 3.43 21.26
CA MET A 32 -16.18 3.19 20.12
C MET A 32 -16.93 1.87 20.26
N ARG A 33 -18.02 1.69 19.52
CA ARG A 33 -18.91 0.54 19.63
C ARG A 33 -18.40 -0.67 18.85
N ASN A 34 -17.62 -1.50 19.50
CA ASN A 34 -17.00 -2.68 18.91
C ASN A 34 -16.96 -3.86 19.89
N SER A 35 -16.45 -5.01 19.47
CA SER A 35 -16.38 -6.23 20.29
C SER A 35 -15.44 -6.15 21.50
N LEU A 36 -14.72 -5.06 21.72
CA LEU A 36 -13.89 -4.85 22.89
C LEU A 36 -14.57 -3.95 23.93
N SER A 37 -15.55 -3.15 23.52
CA SER A 37 -16.33 -2.24 24.38
C SER A 37 -17.72 -2.78 24.71
N LEU A 38 -18.27 -3.65 23.87
CA LEU A 38 -19.54 -4.36 24.10
C LEU A 38 -19.29 -5.70 24.80
N SER A 39 -20.31 -6.20 25.52
CA SER A 39 -20.29 -7.58 25.98
C SER A 39 -20.32 -8.55 24.79
N LYS A 40 -19.96 -9.82 25.07
CA LYS A 40 -20.03 -10.85 24.03
C LYS A 40 -21.45 -11.05 23.55
N GLU A 41 -22.40 -11.06 24.45
CA GLU A 41 -23.84 -11.24 24.20
C GLU A 41 -24.37 -10.12 23.29
N GLU A 42 -24.05 -8.86 23.61
CA GLU A 42 -24.45 -7.71 22.77
C GLU A 42 -23.81 -7.77 21.39
N SER A 43 -22.54 -8.14 21.29
CA SER A 43 -21.86 -8.29 19.99
C SER A 43 -22.48 -9.41 19.16
N ASP A 44 -22.75 -10.58 19.76
CA ASP A 44 -23.37 -11.72 19.10
C ASP A 44 -24.80 -11.37 18.62
N GLU A 45 -25.57 -10.64 19.43
CA GLU A 45 -26.90 -10.18 19.06
C GLU A 45 -26.87 -9.22 17.85
N LEU A 46 -25.93 -8.28 17.81
CA LEU A 46 -25.76 -7.37 16.69
C LEU A 46 -25.39 -8.12 15.40
N ILE A 47 -24.52 -9.13 15.49
CA ILE A 47 -24.15 -9.99 14.35
C ILE A 47 -25.36 -10.80 13.87
N GLN A 48 -26.12 -11.43 14.79
CA GLN A 48 -27.33 -12.21 14.44
C GLN A 48 -28.40 -11.35 13.75
N LYS A 49 -28.51 -10.09 14.13
CA LYS A 49 -29.42 -9.11 13.51
C LYS A 49 -28.89 -8.57 12.16
N ASN A 50 -27.77 -9.05 11.68
CA ASN A 50 -27.09 -8.55 10.49
C ASN A 50 -26.84 -7.02 10.54
N THR A 51 -26.55 -6.48 11.73
CA THR A 51 -26.19 -5.06 11.86
C THR A 51 -24.96 -4.77 11.04
N PRO A 52 -24.97 -3.74 10.17
CA PRO A 52 -23.79 -3.37 9.38
C PRO A 52 -22.57 -3.13 10.28
N HIS A 53 -21.46 -3.77 9.94
CA HIS A 53 -20.21 -3.65 10.72
C HIS A 53 -18.99 -3.88 9.82
N VAL A 54 -17.84 -3.49 10.31
CA VAL A 54 -16.55 -3.75 9.68
C VAL A 54 -15.69 -4.62 10.58
N ILE A 55 -14.76 -5.37 10.00
CA ILE A 55 -13.72 -6.06 10.76
C ILE A 55 -12.43 -5.26 10.64
N ARG A 56 -11.83 -4.95 11.77
CA ARG A 56 -10.54 -4.25 11.86
C ARG A 56 -9.46 -5.18 12.41
N ILE A 57 -8.23 -4.95 12.00
CA ILE A 57 -7.10 -5.49 12.73
C ILE A 57 -7.04 -4.79 14.09
N LYS A 58 -6.82 -5.55 15.15
CA LYS A 58 -6.46 -4.99 16.46
C LYS A 58 -4.94 -4.89 16.51
N MET A 59 -4.42 -3.70 16.30
CA MET A 59 -2.97 -3.47 16.40
C MET A 59 -2.50 -3.77 17.81
N PRO A 60 -1.35 -4.45 17.98
CA PRO A 60 -0.76 -4.70 19.31
C PRO A 60 -0.43 -3.38 20.02
N GLU A 61 -0.43 -3.43 21.35
CA GLU A 61 -0.04 -2.29 22.18
C GLU A 61 1.47 -2.33 22.41
N LYS A 62 2.19 -1.27 22.02
CA LYS A 62 3.63 -1.09 22.31
C LYS A 62 4.51 -2.25 21.83
N GLU A 63 4.24 -2.75 20.66
CA GLU A 63 5.06 -3.75 19.98
C GLU A 63 5.88 -3.10 18.87
N ILE A 64 7.09 -3.59 18.65
CA ILE A 64 7.89 -3.21 17.48
C ILE A 64 7.74 -4.31 16.44
N VAL A 65 7.17 -3.97 15.30
CA VAL A 65 7.07 -4.87 14.14
C VAL A 65 8.24 -4.56 13.22
N SER A 66 9.10 -5.55 13.01
CA SER A 66 10.29 -5.42 12.16
C SER A 66 10.27 -6.44 11.04
N PHE A 67 10.87 -6.08 9.92
CA PHE A 67 11.13 -6.98 8.79
C PHE A 67 12.33 -6.47 8.00
N THR A 68 12.95 -7.36 7.22
CA THR A 68 14.02 -7.00 6.30
C THR A 68 13.44 -6.69 4.93
N ASP A 69 13.71 -5.48 4.42
CA ASP A 69 13.40 -5.06 3.07
C ASP A 69 14.63 -5.17 2.18
N MET A 70 14.52 -5.75 0.99
CA MET A 70 15.64 -5.99 0.07
C MET A 70 16.35 -4.70 -0.35
N ILE A 71 15.65 -3.57 -0.36
CA ILE A 71 16.19 -2.26 -0.77
C ILE A 71 16.51 -1.39 0.45
N ARG A 72 15.60 -1.37 1.44
CA ARG A 72 15.68 -0.47 2.60
C ARG A 72 16.49 -1.04 3.76
N GLY A 73 16.74 -2.36 3.78
CA GLY A 73 17.33 -3.06 4.90
C GLY A 73 16.35 -3.28 6.04
N GLU A 74 16.80 -3.23 7.27
CA GLU A 74 15.93 -3.39 8.44
C GLU A 74 14.97 -2.22 8.59
N VAL A 75 13.67 -2.54 8.64
CA VAL A 75 12.57 -1.60 8.82
C VAL A 75 11.79 -1.98 10.06
N SER A 76 11.51 -1.00 10.90
CA SER A 76 10.79 -1.20 12.16
C SER A 76 9.70 -0.16 12.35
N PHE A 77 8.56 -0.58 12.90
CA PHE A 77 7.43 0.29 13.22
C PHE A 77 6.98 0.06 14.66
N ASP A 78 6.73 1.15 15.38
CA ASP A 78 6.01 1.11 16.65
C ASP A 78 4.51 0.99 16.37
N THR A 79 3.88 -0.08 16.85
CA THR A 79 2.46 -0.33 16.63
C THR A 79 1.55 0.68 17.33
N SER A 80 2.05 1.40 18.33
CA SER A 80 1.29 2.40 19.08
C SER A 80 0.86 3.60 18.22
N VAL A 81 1.54 3.86 17.09
CA VAL A 81 1.24 4.96 16.17
C VAL A 81 0.49 4.49 14.91
N VAL A 82 0.13 3.21 14.85
CA VAL A 82 -0.58 2.62 13.71
C VAL A 82 -2.05 2.41 14.07
N ASP A 83 -2.95 2.86 13.23
CA ASP A 83 -4.38 2.70 13.43
C ASP A 83 -4.89 1.28 13.14
N ASP A 84 -6.02 0.93 13.74
CA ASP A 84 -6.72 -0.33 13.51
C ASP A 84 -7.38 -0.32 12.13
N LYS A 85 -6.63 -0.68 11.09
CA LYS A 85 -7.12 -0.67 9.70
C LYS A 85 -8.33 -1.57 9.52
N VAL A 86 -9.30 -1.11 8.73
CA VAL A 86 -10.40 -1.97 8.28
C VAL A 86 -9.83 -3.04 7.36
N LEU A 87 -10.13 -4.29 7.64
CA LEU A 87 -9.77 -5.45 6.84
C LEU A 87 -10.94 -5.91 5.97
N LEU A 88 -12.15 -5.96 6.54
CA LEU A 88 -13.36 -6.33 5.82
C LEU A 88 -14.40 -5.22 5.98
N LYS A 89 -14.98 -4.78 4.88
CA LYS A 89 -16.03 -3.76 4.83
C LYS A 89 -17.40 -4.35 5.15
N ALA A 90 -18.37 -3.48 5.47
CA ALA A 90 -19.74 -3.89 5.78
C ALA A 90 -20.48 -4.59 4.62
N ASP A 91 -20.03 -4.39 3.38
CA ASP A 91 -20.53 -5.08 2.18
C ASP A 91 -19.91 -6.47 1.97
N GLY A 92 -19.07 -6.94 2.90
CA GLY A 92 -18.35 -8.21 2.82
C GLY A 92 -17.10 -8.18 1.94
N MET A 93 -16.76 -7.05 1.31
CA MET A 93 -15.57 -6.93 0.48
C MET A 93 -14.33 -6.61 1.33
N PRO A 94 -13.20 -7.29 1.10
CA PRO A 94 -11.95 -6.96 1.78
C PRO A 94 -11.43 -5.58 1.36
N THR A 95 -10.70 -4.95 2.26
CA THR A 95 -9.84 -3.82 1.87
C THR A 95 -8.55 -4.34 1.24
N TYR A 96 -7.78 -3.45 0.63
CA TYR A 96 -6.48 -3.78 0.06
C TYR A 96 -5.57 -4.52 1.05
N HIS A 97 -5.55 -4.12 2.33
CA HIS A 97 -4.68 -4.72 3.33
C HIS A 97 -4.91 -6.22 3.53
N LEU A 98 -6.17 -6.64 3.59
CA LEU A 98 -6.49 -8.06 3.70
C LEU A 98 -6.35 -8.78 2.36
N ALA A 99 -6.89 -8.19 1.30
CA ALA A 99 -6.90 -8.80 -0.02
C ALA A 99 -5.48 -9.14 -0.50
N VAL A 100 -4.54 -8.18 -0.42
CA VAL A 100 -3.17 -8.38 -0.91
C VAL A 100 -2.44 -9.50 -0.17
N VAL A 101 -2.61 -9.61 1.15
CA VAL A 101 -1.95 -10.67 1.94
C VAL A 101 -2.50 -12.04 1.61
N VAL A 102 -3.83 -12.15 1.44
CA VAL A 102 -4.48 -13.41 1.07
C VAL A 102 -4.14 -13.81 -0.36
N ASP A 103 -4.19 -12.87 -1.31
CA ASP A 103 -3.87 -13.12 -2.70
C ASP A 103 -2.39 -13.51 -2.87
N ASP A 104 -1.47 -12.77 -2.24
CA ASP A 104 -0.03 -13.09 -2.26
C ASP A 104 0.23 -14.50 -1.74
N HIS A 105 -0.45 -14.92 -0.65
CA HIS A 105 -0.34 -16.27 -0.11
C HIS A 105 -0.88 -17.33 -1.08
N LEU A 106 -2.09 -17.16 -1.57
CA LEU A 106 -2.74 -18.13 -2.46
C LEU A 106 -2.03 -18.24 -3.81
N MET A 107 -1.49 -17.13 -4.32
CA MET A 107 -0.70 -17.07 -5.55
C MET A 107 0.76 -17.50 -5.35
N LYS A 108 1.17 -17.79 -4.12
CA LYS A 108 2.55 -18.19 -3.76
C LYS A 108 3.59 -17.13 -4.19
N ILE A 109 3.28 -15.88 -3.96
CA ILE A 109 4.19 -14.77 -4.25
C ILE A 109 5.42 -14.90 -3.34
N THR A 110 6.60 -14.92 -3.95
CA THR A 110 7.88 -15.03 -3.25
C THR A 110 8.51 -13.68 -2.94
N HIS A 111 8.21 -12.66 -3.74
CA HIS A 111 8.76 -11.31 -3.63
C HIS A 111 7.65 -10.29 -3.84
N ALA A 112 7.41 -9.44 -2.86
CA ALA A 112 6.39 -8.40 -2.89
C ALA A 112 7.04 -7.04 -3.17
N PHE A 113 7.00 -6.61 -4.44
CA PHE A 113 7.48 -5.29 -4.87
C PHE A 113 6.38 -4.24 -4.74
N ARG A 114 6.68 -3.13 -4.07
CA ARG A 114 5.76 -2.00 -3.88
C ARG A 114 6.52 -0.67 -3.96
N GLY A 115 5.82 0.42 -4.23
CA GLY A 115 6.38 1.75 -4.04
C GLY A 115 6.55 2.07 -2.55
N GLU A 116 7.52 2.89 -2.19
CA GLU A 116 7.83 3.23 -0.79
C GLU A 116 6.65 3.91 -0.07
N GLU A 117 5.69 4.47 -0.78
CA GLU A 117 4.46 5.01 -0.19
C GLU A 117 3.64 3.98 0.58
N TRP A 118 3.86 2.69 0.33
CA TRP A 118 3.22 1.59 1.02
C TRP A 118 3.99 1.12 2.26
N LEU A 119 5.19 1.64 2.47
CA LEU A 119 6.04 1.27 3.61
C LEU A 119 5.34 1.46 4.97
N PRO A 120 4.59 2.56 5.22
CA PRO A 120 3.83 2.70 6.47
C PRO A 120 2.77 1.62 6.70
N SER A 121 2.27 0.99 5.63
CA SER A 121 1.30 -0.11 5.70
C SER A 121 1.94 -1.48 5.91
N ALA A 122 3.25 -1.59 5.76
CA ALA A 122 3.96 -2.86 5.85
C ALA A 122 3.82 -3.51 7.22
N SER A 123 3.77 -2.72 8.32
CA SER A 123 3.52 -3.26 9.66
C SER A 123 2.21 -4.03 9.78
N VAL A 124 1.15 -3.53 9.14
CA VAL A 124 -0.15 -4.21 9.10
C VAL A 124 -0.06 -5.50 8.29
N HIS A 125 0.64 -5.47 7.14
CA HIS A 125 0.80 -6.65 6.29
C HIS A 125 1.64 -7.74 6.97
N VAL A 126 2.74 -7.37 7.62
CA VAL A 126 3.59 -8.29 8.40
C VAL A 126 2.77 -8.97 9.50
N LEU A 127 1.99 -8.20 10.27
CA LEU A 127 1.12 -8.77 11.31
C LEU A 127 0.04 -9.68 10.71
N LEU A 128 -0.57 -9.33 9.58
CA LEU A 128 -1.55 -10.19 8.92
C LEU A 128 -0.93 -11.50 8.46
N TRP A 129 0.27 -11.48 7.88
CA TRP A 129 1.00 -12.70 7.54
C TRP A 129 1.24 -13.58 8.76
N LYS A 130 1.77 -12.98 9.84
CA LYS A 130 2.03 -13.66 11.10
C LYS A 130 0.78 -14.33 11.68
N TYR A 131 -0.36 -13.64 11.68
CA TYR A 131 -1.59 -14.11 12.29
C TYR A 131 -2.37 -15.12 11.43
N LEU A 132 -2.31 -14.99 10.11
CA LEU A 132 -3.09 -15.83 9.20
C LEU A 132 -2.32 -17.06 8.69
N PHE A 133 -1.02 -16.91 8.44
CA PHE A 133 -0.26 -17.92 7.70
C PHE A 133 1.07 -18.33 8.35
N GLY A 134 1.59 -17.54 9.28
CA GLY A 134 2.92 -17.70 9.88
C GLY A 134 4.01 -16.90 9.18
N GLU A 135 5.02 -16.50 9.95
CA GLU A 135 6.14 -15.67 9.45
C GLU A 135 6.95 -16.38 8.36
N GLU A 136 7.04 -17.71 8.43
CA GLU A 136 7.78 -18.55 7.48
C GLU A 136 7.19 -18.54 6.06
N HIS A 137 5.96 -18.09 5.91
CA HIS A 137 5.28 -18.00 4.61
C HIS A 137 5.30 -16.59 4.01
N MET A 138 5.85 -15.60 4.74
CA MET A 138 5.96 -14.23 4.23
C MET A 138 6.83 -14.15 2.97
N PRO A 139 6.44 -13.31 1.98
CA PRO A 139 7.30 -13.00 0.86
C PRO A 139 8.49 -12.13 1.31
N GLN A 140 9.53 -12.09 0.51
CA GLN A 140 10.55 -11.05 0.63
C GLN A 140 9.96 -9.70 0.20
N TRP A 141 10.29 -8.65 0.95
CA TRP A 141 9.75 -7.31 0.72
C TRP A 141 10.76 -6.46 -0.03
N ALA A 142 10.29 -5.66 -0.99
CA ALA A 142 11.10 -4.68 -1.69
C ALA A 142 10.29 -3.40 -1.94
N HIS A 143 10.64 -2.31 -1.27
CA HIS A 143 9.98 -1.01 -1.45
C HIS A 143 10.82 -0.10 -2.34
N LEU A 144 10.38 0.01 -3.60
CA LEU A 144 11.01 0.83 -4.63
C LEU A 144 10.89 2.33 -4.34
N PRO A 145 11.88 3.14 -4.73
CA PRO A 145 11.82 4.58 -4.56
C PRO A 145 10.66 5.21 -5.34
N LEU A 146 10.23 6.39 -4.89
CA LEU A 146 9.21 7.18 -5.60
C LEU A 146 9.79 7.76 -6.88
N ILE A 147 8.99 7.79 -7.92
CA ILE A 147 9.27 8.63 -9.09
C ILE A 147 8.86 10.05 -8.72
N LEU A 148 9.85 10.94 -8.71
CA LEU A 148 9.65 12.34 -8.30
C LEU A 148 9.45 13.23 -9.54
N GLY A 149 8.51 14.14 -9.43
CA GLY A 149 8.33 15.28 -10.33
C GLY A 149 8.76 16.59 -9.64
N PRO A 150 8.60 17.72 -10.32
CA PRO A 150 9.02 19.03 -9.78
C PRO A 150 8.38 19.39 -8.42
N ASN A 151 7.22 18.83 -8.10
CA ASN A 151 6.45 19.14 -6.90
C ASN A 151 6.30 17.95 -5.94
N GLY A 152 7.21 16.98 -5.96
CA GLY A 152 7.18 15.77 -5.14
C GLY A 152 6.76 14.53 -5.93
N LYS A 153 6.09 13.57 -5.29
CA LYS A 153 5.69 12.31 -5.93
C LYS A 153 4.91 12.54 -7.22
N LEU A 154 5.41 11.95 -8.31
CA LEU A 154 4.75 11.99 -9.61
C LEU A 154 3.47 11.12 -9.58
N SER A 155 2.39 11.65 -10.11
CA SER A 155 1.10 10.95 -10.20
C SER A 155 0.61 10.86 -11.64
N LYS A 156 -0.33 9.96 -11.90
CA LYS A 156 -0.95 9.86 -13.24
C LYS A 156 -1.60 11.17 -13.70
N ARG A 157 -2.08 12.00 -12.77
CA ARG A 157 -2.70 13.31 -13.06
C ARG A 157 -1.67 14.32 -13.58
N ASP A 158 -0.41 14.11 -13.26
CA ASP A 158 0.68 14.98 -13.69
C ASP A 158 1.02 14.78 -15.18
N GLY A 159 0.66 13.64 -15.78
CA GLY A 159 0.84 13.36 -17.19
C GLY A 159 0.22 14.44 -18.08
N ALA A 160 -1.04 14.79 -17.84
CA ALA A 160 -1.73 15.86 -18.56
C ALA A 160 -1.09 17.23 -18.32
N LYS A 161 -0.65 17.50 -17.06
CA LYS A 161 -0.05 18.78 -16.68
C LYS A 161 1.33 19.01 -17.28
N TYR A 162 2.16 17.98 -17.34
CA TYR A 162 3.54 18.07 -17.81
C TYR A 162 3.74 17.53 -19.23
N GLY A 163 2.66 17.04 -19.86
CA GLY A 163 2.69 16.62 -21.27
C GLY A 163 3.40 15.29 -21.53
N PHE A 164 3.52 14.40 -20.54
CA PHE A 164 4.08 13.06 -20.76
C PHE A 164 2.98 11.98 -20.73
N PRO A 165 3.17 10.88 -21.51
CA PRO A 165 2.25 9.76 -21.49
C PRO A 165 2.24 9.06 -20.12
N VAL A 166 1.12 8.43 -19.77
CA VAL A 166 0.96 7.67 -18.53
C VAL A 166 0.86 6.18 -18.81
N PHE A 167 0.41 5.81 -20.00
CA PHE A 167 0.21 4.43 -20.43
C PHE A 167 1.22 4.04 -21.53
N ALA A 168 1.59 2.76 -21.57
CA ALA A 168 2.46 2.23 -22.61
C ALA A 168 1.85 2.37 -24.03
N MET A 169 0.54 2.14 -24.12
CA MET A 169 -0.26 2.30 -25.34
C MET A 169 -1.42 3.26 -25.08
N THR A 170 -1.98 3.83 -26.16
CA THR A 170 -3.16 4.69 -26.08
C THR A 170 -4.31 3.99 -25.36
N TRP A 171 -4.83 4.67 -24.37
CA TRP A 171 -5.95 4.21 -23.56
C TRP A 171 -7.19 5.04 -23.83
N LYS A 172 -8.32 4.35 -24.01
CA LYS A 172 -9.64 4.99 -24.11
C LYS A 172 -10.46 4.59 -22.90
N ASP A 173 -10.88 5.56 -22.11
CA ASP A 173 -11.77 5.32 -20.98
C ASP A 173 -13.15 4.85 -21.45
N ALA A 174 -13.58 3.70 -20.96
CA ALA A 174 -14.85 3.08 -21.38
C ALA A 174 -16.10 3.86 -20.92
N LYS A 175 -15.97 4.67 -19.85
CA LYS A 175 -17.10 5.42 -19.28
C LYS A 175 -17.20 6.83 -19.84
N THR A 176 -16.07 7.53 -19.92
CA THR A 176 -16.04 8.93 -20.37
C THR A 176 -15.77 9.07 -21.85
N GLY A 177 -15.20 8.04 -22.50
CA GLY A 177 -14.75 8.09 -23.88
C GLY A 177 -13.47 8.90 -24.08
N GLU A 178 -12.87 9.43 -23.01
CA GLU A 178 -11.61 10.18 -23.06
C GLU A 178 -10.49 9.30 -23.58
N VAL A 179 -9.66 9.86 -24.45
CA VAL A 179 -8.50 9.18 -25.04
C VAL A 179 -7.21 9.80 -24.48
N THR A 180 -6.38 8.96 -23.87
CA THR A 180 -5.04 9.33 -23.42
C THR A 180 -4.01 8.66 -24.28
N GLU A 181 -3.20 9.44 -25.00
CA GLU A 181 -2.14 8.95 -25.88
C GLU A 181 -1.04 8.23 -25.08
N GLY A 182 -0.56 7.09 -25.60
CA GLY A 182 0.47 6.27 -24.97
C GLY A 182 1.89 6.59 -25.46
N PHE A 183 2.89 6.03 -24.77
CA PHE A 183 4.31 6.17 -25.18
C PHE A 183 4.57 5.65 -26.59
N ARG A 184 3.96 4.50 -26.95
CA ARG A 184 4.10 3.89 -28.27
C ARG A 184 3.64 4.83 -29.38
N GLU A 185 2.48 5.43 -29.26
CA GLU A 185 1.90 6.33 -30.27
C GLU A 185 2.67 7.64 -30.37
N ARG A 186 3.38 8.03 -29.30
CA ARG A 186 4.34 9.14 -29.32
C ARG A 186 5.69 8.80 -29.95
N GLY A 187 5.87 7.55 -30.41
CA GLY A 187 7.07 7.12 -31.12
C GLY A 187 8.21 6.68 -30.19
N PHE A 188 7.95 6.40 -28.92
CA PHE A 188 8.96 5.78 -28.07
C PHE A 188 9.18 4.33 -28.48
N LEU A 189 10.42 3.97 -28.74
CA LEU A 189 10.80 2.59 -29.06
C LEU A 189 10.70 1.72 -27.80
N PRO A 190 10.29 0.43 -27.92
CA PRO A 190 10.20 -0.48 -26.79
C PRO A 190 11.51 -0.58 -25.99
N GLU A 191 12.65 -0.65 -26.68
CA GLU A 191 13.97 -0.76 -26.06
C GLU A 191 14.32 0.49 -25.24
N ALA A 192 14.02 1.68 -25.78
CA ALA A 192 14.22 2.94 -25.06
C ALA A 192 13.29 3.04 -23.83
N PHE A 193 12.06 2.55 -23.96
CA PHE A 193 11.11 2.53 -22.85
C PHE A 193 11.55 1.58 -21.73
N VAL A 194 12.03 0.37 -22.08
CA VAL A 194 12.57 -0.60 -21.12
C VAL A 194 13.82 -0.03 -20.42
N ASN A 195 14.74 0.57 -21.19
CA ASN A 195 15.93 1.21 -20.62
C ASN A 195 15.57 2.34 -19.65
N MET A 196 14.62 3.20 -20.02
CA MET A 196 14.11 4.26 -19.14
C MET A 196 13.53 3.68 -17.82
N LEU A 197 12.71 2.63 -17.91
CA LEU A 197 12.13 1.99 -16.72
C LEU A 197 13.21 1.36 -15.84
N ALA A 198 14.22 0.73 -16.41
CA ALA A 198 15.32 0.14 -15.64
C ALA A 198 16.11 1.19 -14.87
N MET A 199 16.32 2.37 -15.47
CA MET A 199 17.06 3.48 -14.85
C MET A 199 16.26 4.21 -13.74
N LEU A 200 14.99 3.89 -13.55
CA LEU A 200 14.18 4.47 -12.47
C LEU A 200 14.58 3.87 -11.11
N GLY A 201 15.52 4.52 -10.44
CA GLY A 201 16.01 4.11 -9.12
C GLY A 201 17.07 3.01 -9.15
N TRP A 202 17.63 2.68 -10.32
CA TRP A 202 18.72 1.72 -10.47
C TRP A 202 19.81 2.26 -11.39
N ASN A 203 21.06 1.87 -11.12
CA ASN A 203 22.18 1.93 -12.08
C ASN A 203 23.15 0.77 -11.81
N ASP A 204 24.01 0.45 -12.75
CA ASP A 204 24.98 -0.62 -12.62
C ASP A 204 26.23 -0.26 -11.79
N GLY A 205 26.35 1.00 -11.36
CA GLY A 205 27.50 1.56 -10.64
C GLY A 205 28.50 2.25 -11.55
N THR A 206 28.20 2.39 -12.84
CA THR A 206 29.00 3.12 -13.83
C THR A 206 28.27 4.39 -14.29
N GLU A 207 28.85 5.12 -15.24
CA GLU A 207 28.22 6.28 -15.91
C GLU A 207 27.40 5.88 -17.15
N GLN A 208 27.25 4.58 -17.42
CA GLN A 208 26.48 4.09 -18.55
C GLN A 208 24.98 4.35 -18.32
N GLU A 209 24.30 4.96 -19.27
CA GLU A 209 22.86 5.27 -19.22
C GLU A 209 22.05 4.50 -20.28
N ILE A 210 22.71 3.96 -21.29
CA ILE A 210 22.06 3.24 -22.39
C ILE A 210 22.51 1.79 -22.38
N PHE A 211 21.56 0.90 -22.18
CA PHE A 211 21.75 -0.54 -22.15
C PHE A 211 20.82 -1.22 -23.16
N SER A 212 21.34 -2.23 -23.83
CA SER A 212 20.51 -3.21 -24.52
C SER A 212 19.75 -4.08 -23.50
N LEU A 213 18.70 -4.76 -23.93
CA LEU A 213 17.98 -5.70 -23.07
C LEU A 213 18.89 -6.81 -22.53
N ASP A 214 19.81 -7.32 -23.34
CA ASP A 214 20.75 -8.37 -22.92
C ASP A 214 21.73 -7.86 -21.86
N GLU A 215 22.23 -6.63 -21.99
CA GLU A 215 23.06 -6.01 -20.94
C GLU A 215 22.26 -5.78 -19.66
N LEU A 216 21.02 -5.32 -19.75
CA LEU A 216 20.15 -5.18 -18.55
C LEU A 216 19.92 -6.52 -17.86
N ILE A 217 19.65 -7.60 -18.59
CA ILE A 217 19.47 -8.95 -18.03
C ILE A 217 20.73 -9.42 -17.30
N GLN A 218 21.91 -9.10 -17.82
CA GLN A 218 23.18 -9.52 -17.20
C GLN A 218 23.57 -8.67 -16.00
N GLN A 219 23.22 -7.39 -15.98
CA GLN A 219 23.76 -6.43 -14.99
C GLN A 219 22.75 -6.05 -13.92
N PHE A 220 21.44 -6.20 -14.19
CA PHE A 220 20.40 -5.84 -13.23
C PHE A 220 20.50 -6.69 -11.96
N SER A 221 20.49 -6.00 -10.82
CA SER A 221 20.44 -6.62 -9.51
C SER A 221 19.63 -5.71 -8.59
N ILE A 222 18.75 -6.32 -7.78
CA ILE A 222 17.89 -5.60 -6.85
C ILE A 222 18.70 -4.87 -5.76
N GLU A 223 19.88 -5.38 -5.43
CA GLU A 223 20.80 -4.78 -4.44
C GLU A 223 21.39 -3.45 -4.92
N LYS A 224 21.33 -3.19 -6.22
CA LYS A 224 21.76 -1.93 -6.84
C LYS A 224 20.63 -0.91 -6.98
N VAL A 225 19.43 -1.22 -6.54
CA VAL A 225 18.32 -0.27 -6.49
C VAL A 225 18.56 0.72 -5.35
N HIS A 226 18.48 2.01 -5.66
CA HIS A 226 18.70 3.10 -4.72
C HIS A 226 17.53 3.26 -3.73
N LYS A 227 17.86 3.77 -2.53
CA LYS A 227 16.88 4.07 -1.47
C LYS A 227 16.17 5.40 -1.73
#